data_2094c007f8b652c740e1ddf2061de138
#
_entry.id   2094c007f8b652c740e1ddf2061de138
#
_cell.length_a   1.000
_cell.length_b   1.000
_cell.length_c   1.000
_cell.angle_alpha   90.00
_cell.angle_beta   90.00
_cell.angle_gamma   90.00
#
_symmetry.space_group_name_H-M   'P 1'
#
loop_
_entity.id
_entity.type
_entity.pdbx_description
1 polymer ?
#
loop_
_entity_poly.entity_id
_entity_poly.type
_entity_poly.pdbx_seq_one_letter_code
_entity_poly.pdbx_strand_id
1 'polypeptide(L)'
;MEEEMKYFMPDNLREALEIMDRYDVIPLAGGSDLMVSGFAGTGVTATFPKPVMFLANIDEMKGITKREDGSVVIGALSTSREIATSELVHPLIKDAASRMGAIALRNSATIGGNIGNASPKGDTPQPLILLDSRVVLTSVNGSREMLVDDFIIAAKKTKREKNELITAVIVPPSNFTHIFFRKIGMRRSNAISKLTLSAAAEIRDGIVVDFRASSGAAGPKVMRSRDAELMLVGKKVEELEGVKEEFLDAWNNVISPHAMAEYRRNTTRRMLNYFIDELIAGHPEGRID
;
A
#
# COMPACT_ATOMS: atom_id res chain seq x y z
N MET A 1 -18.43 -33.43 19.69
CA MET A 1 -16.98 -33.21 19.87
C MET A 1 -16.68 -31.87 19.19
N GLU A 2 -16.46 -30.86 20.02
CA GLU A 2 -15.91 -29.59 19.48
C GLU A 2 -14.52 -29.95 18.93
N GLU A 3 -14.32 -29.74 17.66
CA GLU A 3 -12.99 -29.80 17.04
C GLU A 3 -12.14 -28.71 17.71
N GLU A 4 -11.17 -29.16 18.51
CA GLU A 4 -10.23 -28.28 19.18
C GLU A 4 -9.57 -27.43 18.12
N MET A 5 -9.81 -26.12 18.17
CA MET A 5 -9.29 -25.16 17.17
C MET A 5 -7.77 -25.22 17.22
N LYS A 6 -7.15 -25.91 16.25
CA LYS A 6 -5.70 -26.00 16.14
C LYS A 6 -5.13 -24.65 15.75
N TYR A 7 -4.10 -24.24 16.44
CA TYR A 7 -3.26 -23.12 16.05
C TYR A 7 -1.83 -23.60 15.79
N PHE A 8 -1.09 -22.82 15.00
CA PHE A 8 0.31 -23.09 14.70
C PHE A 8 1.15 -21.88 15.08
N MET A 9 2.37 -22.12 15.57
CA MET A 9 3.34 -21.08 15.94
C MET A 9 4.72 -21.49 15.43
N PRO A 10 4.98 -21.39 14.12
CA PRO A 10 6.28 -21.74 13.55
C PRO A 10 7.38 -20.79 14.05
N ASP A 11 8.57 -21.32 14.27
CA ASP A 11 9.73 -20.57 14.73
C ASP A 11 10.56 -19.98 13.59
N ASN A 12 10.35 -20.43 12.36
CA ASN A 12 11.08 -19.97 11.18
C ASN A 12 10.23 -20.06 9.90
N LEU A 13 10.71 -19.44 8.83
CA LEU A 13 9.99 -19.38 7.56
C LEU A 13 9.76 -20.77 6.96
N ARG A 14 10.75 -21.65 7.01
CA ARG A 14 10.64 -23.00 6.43
C ARG A 14 9.48 -23.77 7.05
N GLU A 15 9.40 -23.80 8.38
CA GLU A 15 8.31 -24.45 9.11
C GLU A 15 6.95 -23.87 8.76
N ALA A 16 6.85 -22.54 8.66
CA ALA A 16 5.62 -21.85 8.25
C ALA A 16 5.16 -22.27 6.85
N LEU A 17 6.08 -22.38 5.89
CA LEU A 17 5.77 -22.83 4.54
C LEU A 17 5.35 -24.29 4.50
N GLU A 18 5.96 -25.18 5.29
CA GLU A 18 5.57 -26.58 5.42
C GLU A 18 4.17 -26.74 6.00
N ILE A 19 3.81 -25.87 6.97
CA ILE A 19 2.45 -25.81 7.52
C ILE A 19 1.45 -25.35 6.45
N MET A 20 1.77 -24.28 5.70
CA MET A 20 0.93 -23.76 4.60
C MET A 20 0.71 -24.78 3.49
N ASP A 21 1.68 -25.63 3.23
CA ASP A 21 1.57 -26.66 2.20
C ASP A 21 0.67 -27.84 2.65
N ARG A 22 0.72 -28.18 3.92
CA ARG A 22 -0.02 -29.33 4.48
C ARG A 22 -1.43 -28.98 4.97
N TYR A 23 -1.65 -27.74 5.42
CA TYR A 23 -2.89 -27.34 6.08
C TYR A 23 -3.47 -26.06 5.45
N ASP A 24 -4.79 -26.01 5.39
CA ASP A 24 -5.50 -24.78 5.00
C ASP A 24 -5.65 -23.88 6.24
N VAL A 25 -4.69 -23.00 6.45
CA VAL A 25 -4.58 -22.13 7.63
C VAL A 25 -4.73 -20.66 7.29
N ILE A 26 -5.07 -19.86 8.29
CA ILE A 26 -5.10 -18.41 8.20
C ILE A 26 -3.80 -17.84 8.77
N PRO A 27 -2.89 -17.24 7.94
CA PRO A 27 -1.71 -16.57 8.45
C PRO A 27 -2.10 -15.32 9.22
N LEU A 28 -1.63 -15.19 10.47
CA LEU A 28 -1.85 -14.05 11.33
C LEU A 28 -0.52 -13.36 11.63
N ALA A 29 -0.35 -12.16 11.06
CA ALA A 29 0.76 -11.25 11.39
C ALA A 29 0.35 -10.34 12.56
N GLY A 30 0.16 -9.03 12.32
CA GLY A 30 -0.23 -8.09 13.38
C GLY A 30 -1.69 -8.17 13.85
N GLY A 31 -2.55 -8.93 13.18
CA GLY A 31 -3.94 -9.17 13.56
C GLY A 31 -4.90 -8.00 13.50
N SER A 32 -4.43 -6.80 13.16
CA SER A 32 -5.21 -5.55 13.26
C SER A 32 -6.52 -5.51 12.45
N ASP A 33 -6.58 -6.24 11.33
CA ASP A 33 -7.81 -6.42 10.53
C ASP A 33 -8.45 -7.79 10.78
N LEU A 34 -7.65 -8.85 10.89
CA LEU A 34 -8.15 -10.21 11.03
C LEU A 34 -8.92 -10.40 12.34
N MET A 35 -8.39 -9.89 13.45
CA MET A 35 -9.07 -9.97 14.76
C MET A 35 -10.40 -9.22 14.77
N VAL A 36 -10.47 -8.08 14.07
CA VAL A 36 -11.73 -7.33 13.91
C VAL A 36 -12.76 -8.13 13.12
N SER A 37 -12.34 -8.84 12.06
CA SER A 37 -13.26 -9.64 11.24
C SER A 37 -13.76 -10.90 11.97
N GLY A 38 -12.98 -11.46 12.90
CA GLY A 38 -13.37 -12.60 13.71
C GLY A 38 -14.19 -12.24 14.96
N PHE A 39 -14.34 -10.94 15.25
CA PHE A 39 -14.97 -10.45 16.47
C PHE A 39 -16.50 -10.36 16.32
N ALA A 40 -17.22 -11.14 17.11
CA ALA A 40 -18.69 -11.21 17.06
C ALA A 40 -19.40 -10.26 18.03
N GLY A 41 -18.67 -9.58 18.92
CA GLY A 41 -19.22 -8.64 19.91
C GLY A 41 -18.38 -8.52 21.18
N THR A 42 -18.72 -7.55 22.04
CA THR A 42 -18.01 -7.34 23.31
C THR A 42 -18.14 -8.56 24.20
N GLY A 43 -17.01 -9.09 24.72
CA GLY A 43 -16.96 -10.28 25.56
C GLY A 43 -17.09 -11.61 24.83
N VAL A 44 -17.19 -11.59 23.50
CA VAL A 44 -17.22 -12.82 22.69
C VAL A 44 -15.83 -13.09 22.14
N THR A 45 -15.35 -14.32 22.30
CA THR A 45 -14.07 -14.76 21.75
C THR A 45 -14.11 -14.70 20.22
N ALA A 46 -13.05 -14.16 19.60
CA ALA A 46 -12.93 -14.16 18.16
C ALA A 46 -12.88 -15.60 17.61
N THR A 47 -13.67 -15.87 16.58
CA THR A 47 -13.72 -17.18 15.94
C THR A 47 -13.25 -17.08 14.48
N PHE A 48 -12.57 -18.13 14.04
CA PHE A 48 -12.05 -18.23 12.68
C PHE A 48 -12.50 -19.55 12.04
N PRO A 49 -12.82 -19.55 10.73
CA PRO A 49 -13.33 -20.74 10.04
C PRO A 49 -12.24 -21.80 9.79
N LYS A 50 -10.97 -21.48 10.07
CA LYS A 50 -9.80 -22.33 9.85
C LYS A 50 -8.79 -22.14 10.99
N PRO A 51 -7.88 -23.10 11.20
CA PRO A 51 -6.76 -22.91 12.12
C PRO A 51 -5.96 -21.66 11.80
N VAL A 52 -5.46 -20.99 12.83
CA VAL A 52 -4.66 -19.76 12.70
C VAL A 52 -3.18 -20.10 12.86
N MET A 53 -2.35 -19.54 11.97
CA MET A 53 -0.90 -19.64 12.06
C MET A 53 -0.31 -18.28 12.43
N PHE A 54 0.29 -18.21 13.64
CA PHE A 54 0.94 -17.01 14.14
C PHE A 54 2.32 -16.85 13.50
N LEU A 55 2.58 -15.69 12.89
CA LEU A 55 3.82 -15.42 12.16
C LEU A 55 4.86 -14.61 12.98
N ALA A 56 4.50 -14.16 14.17
CA ALA A 56 5.27 -13.17 14.93
C ALA A 56 6.73 -13.60 15.25
N ASN A 57 7.01 -14.89 15.30
CA ASN A 57 8.34 -15.43 15.62
C ASN A 57 9.29 -15.56 14.42
N ILE A 58 8.80 -15.34 13.20
CA ILE A 58 9.58 -15.57 11.96
C ILE A 58 10.46 -14.35 11.69
N ASP A 59 11.72 -14.39 12.12
CA ASP A 59 12.66 -13.28 11.98
C ASP A 59 13.06 -13.01 10.52
N GLU A 60 13.06 -14.04 9.66
CA GLU A 60 13.37 -13.90 8.23
C GLU A 60 12.39 -13.02 7.47
N MET A 61 11.19 -12.78 8.04
CA MET A 61 10.16 -11.90 7.47
C MET A 61 10.16 -10.49 8.06
N LYS A 62 11.15 -10.14 8.91
CA LYS A 62 11.28 -8.85 9.58
C LYS A 62 12.39 -8.00 8.95
N GLY A 63 12.41 -6.72 9.31
CA GLY A 63 13.48 -5.78 8.99
C GLY A 63 13.34 -5.09 7.63
N ILE A 64 14.17 -4.08 7.45
CA ILE A 64 14.19 -3.21 6.28
C ILE A 64 15.65 -3.07 5.84
N THR A 65 15.96 -3.46 4.61
CA THR A 65 17.32 -3.46 4.08
C THR A 65 17.38 -2.82 2.70
N LYS A 66 18.55 -2.28 2.33
CA LYS A 66 18.80 -1.74 0.99
C LYS A 66 19.70 -2.70 0.22
N ARG A 67 19.35 -3.00 -1.01
CA ARG A 67 20.15 -3.82 -1.94
C ARG A 67 21.19 -2.96 -2.67
N GLU A 68 22.13 -3.62 -3.34
CA GLU A 68 23.17 -2.97 -4.15
C GLU A 68 22.60 -2.19 -5.34
N ASP A 69 21.49 -2.63 -5.91
CA ASP A 69 20.77 -1.95 -6.99
C ASP A 69 19.99 -0.70 -6.53
N GLY A 70 20.06 -0.39 -5.24
CA GLY A 70 19.36 0.74 -4.61
C GLY A 70 17.93 0.43 -4.19
N SER A 71 17.38 -0.73 -4.53
CA SER A 71 16.04 -1.12 -4.08
C SER A 71 16.00 -1.37 -2.57
N VAL A 72 14.85 -1.14 -1.96
CA VAL A 72 14.62 -1.35 -0.53
C VAL A 72 13.71 -2.57 -0.35
N VAL A 73 14.18 -3.54 0.43
CA VAL A 73 13.42 -4.72 0.82
C VAL A 73 12.84 -4.50 2.20
N ILE A 74 11.52 -4.60 2.30
CA ILE A 74 10.76 -4.47 3.54
C ILE A 74 10.19 -5.85 3.86
N GLY A 75 10.64 -6.49 4.93
CA GLY A 75 10.11 -7.77 5.39
C GLY A 75 8.60 -7.66 5.69
N ALA A 76 7.82 -8.68 5.35
CA ALA A 76 6.37 -8.64 5.44
C ALA A 76 5.84 -8.42 6.87
N LEU A 77 6.61 -8.78 7.89
CA LEU A 77 6.30 -8.55 9.31
C LEU A 77 6.78 -7.21 9.85
N SER A 78 7.46 -6.37 9.01
CA SER A 78 7.82 -5.02 9.42
C SER A 78 6.55 -4.22 9.72
N THR A 79 6.53 -3.61 10.90
CA THR A 79 5.37 -2.86 11.40
C THR A 79 5.26 -1.50 10.74
N SER A 80 4.06 -0.93 10.73
CA SER A 80 3.86 0.44 10.25
C SER A 80 4.68 1.46 11.04
N ARG A 81 5.00 1.17 12.31
CA ARG A 81 5.88 2.01 13.13
C ARG A 81 7.31 1.98 12.62
N GLU A 82 7.87 0.80 12.38
CA GLU A 82 9.23 0.63 11.86
C GLU A 82 9.37 1.30 10.48
N ILE A 83 8.40 1.10 9.59
CA ILE A 83 8.35 1.72 8.27
C ILE A 83 8.33 3.26 8.37
N ALA A 84 7.47 3.81 9.24
CA ALA A 84 7.34 5.25 9.41
C ALA A 84 8.61 5.93 9.94
N THR A 85 9.46 5.20 10.68
CA THR A 85 10.69 5.73 11.29
C THR A 85 11.97 5.35 10.55
N SER A 86 11.91 4.45 9.58
CA SER A 86 13.09 4.01 8.82
C SER A 86 13.60 5.11 7.87
N GLU A 87 14.90 5.34 7.84
CA GLU A 87 15.55 6.26 6.89
C GLU A 87 15.66 5.66 5.48
N LEU A 88 15.60 4.34 5.35
CA LEU A 88 15.71 3.64 4.07
C LEU A 88 14.42 3.71 3.25
N VAL A 89 13.27 3.87 3.90
CA VAL A 89 11.97 3.80 3.25
C VAL A 89 11.63 5.11 2.54
N HIS A 90 11.10 5.00 1.33
CA HIS A 90 10.65 6.15 0.54
C HIS A 90 9.65 7.03 1.31
N PRO A 91 9.77 8.38 1.27
CA PRO A 91 8.93 9.30 2.06
C PRO A 91 7.43 9.09 1.90
N LEU A 92 6.92 8.79 0.70
CA LEU A 92 5.50 8.51 0.48
C LEU A 92 4.98 7.31 1.28
N ILE A 93 5.79 6.25 1.40
CA ILE A 93 5.42 5.05 2.18
C ILE A 93 5.48 5.37 3.68
N LYS A 94 6.49 6.16 4.12
CA LYS A 94 6.59 6.64 5.50
C LYS A 94 5.38 7.47 5.91
N ASP A 95 4.93 8.37 5.03
CA ASP A 95 3.74 9.20 5.26
C ASP A 95 2.48 8.35 5.42
N ALA A 96 2.26 7.39 4.53
CA ALA A 96 1.14 6.49 4.61
C ALA A 96 1.15 5.66 5.90
N ALA A 97 2.30 5.08 6.24
CA ALA A 97 2.49 4.27 7.45
C ALA A 97 2.30 5.09 8.73
N SER A 98 2.82 6.32 8.78
CA SER A 98 2.73 7.22 9.94
C SER A 98 1.29 7.65 10.25
N ARG A 99 0.44 7.72 9.22
CA ARG A 99 -0.97 8.14 9.32
C ARG A 99 -1.95 6.97 9.45
N MET A 100 -1.45 5.73 9.53
CA MET A 100 -2.27 4.55 9.76
C MET A 100 -2.75 4.50 11.22
N GLY A 101 -4.07 4.49 11.42
CA GLY A 101 -4.70 4.25 12.73
C GLY A 101 -4.11 5.02 13.91
N ALA A 102 -4.14 4.39 15.09
CA ALA A 102 -3.51 4.87 16.33
C ALA A 102 -2.09 4.30 16.50
N ILE A 103 -1.32 4.82 17.45
CA ILE A 103 0.05 4.37 17.75
C ILE A 103 0.09 2.86 18.05
N ALA A 104 -0.81 2.37 18.90
CA ALA A 104 -0.87 0.94 19.23
C ALA A 104 -1.12 0.07 17.99
N LEU A 105 -2.00 0.52 17.08
CA LEU A 105 -2.26 -0.17 15.82
C LEU A 105 -1.01 -0.18 14.92
N ARG A 106 -0.28 0.92 14.82
CA ARG A 106 0.96 0.98 14.03
C ARG A 106 2.07 0.08 14.56
N ASN A 107 2.08 -0.20 15.86
CA ASN A 107 3.05 -1.11 16.48
C ASN A 107 2.75 -2.60 16.18
N SER A 108 1.54 -2.93 15.72
CA SER A 108 1.14 -4.30 15.40
C SER A 108 0.84 -4.51 13.91
N ALA A 109 0.25 -3.55 13.24
CA ALA A 109 -0.08 -3.65 11.82
C ALA A 109 1.19 -3.75 10.97
N THR A 110 1.28 -4.79 10.13
CA THR A 110 2.43 -5.09 9.29
C THR A 110 2.17 -4.78 7.82
N ILE A 111 3.23 -4.54 7.03
CA ILE A 111 3.09 -4.26 5.60
C ILE A 111 2.50 -5.45 4.85
N GLY A 112 2.97 -6.67 5.12
CA GLY A 112 2.42 -7.89 4.51
C GLY A 112 0.96 -8.12 4.86
N GLY A 113 0.57 -7.87 6.12
CA GLY A 113 -0.82 -7.93 6.56
C GLY A 113 -1.71 -6.90 5.85
N ASN A 114 -1.24 -5.67 5.68
CA ASN A 114 -1.99 -4.61 5.01
C ASN A 114 -2.20 -4.89 3.51
N ILE A 115 -1.16 -5.37 2.80
CA ILE A 115 -1.24 -5.77 1.40
C ILE A 115 -2.12 -7.02 1.23
N GLY A 116 -1.90 -8.05 2.07
CA GLY A 116 -2.65 -9.31 2.02
C GLY A 116 -4.13 -9.15 2.34
N ASN A 117 -4.48 -8.19 3.19
CA ASN A 117 -5.86 -7.81 3.47
C ASN A 117 -6.57 -7.18 2.26
N ALA A 118 -5.82 -6.64 1.29
CA ALA A 118 -6.30 -6.07 0.05
C ALA A 118 -7.49 -5.11 0.23
N SER A 119 -7.45 -4.28 1.28
CA SER A 119 -8.49 -3.27 1.49
C SER A 119 -8.29 -2.10 0.53
N PRO A 120 -9.32 -1.66 -0.22
CA PRO A 120 -9.24 -0.43 -1.03
C PRO A 120 -8.93 0.83 -0.21
N LYS A 121 -9.14 0.75 1.10
CA LYS A 121 -8.88 1.83 2.08
C LYS A 121 -7.56 1.62 2.82
N GLY A 122 -6.77 0.61 2.46
CA GLY A 122 -5.44 0.39 3.00
C GLY A 122 -4.52 1.56 2.66
N ASP A 123 -3.77 2.05 3.65
CA ASP A 123 -2.96 3.25 3.44
C ASP A 123 -1.65 2.93 2.69
N THR A 124 -0.96 1.82 3.02
CA THR A 124 0.34 1.49 2.41
C THR A 124 0.28 0.92 0.99
N PRO A 125 -0.75 0.17 0.55
CA PRO A 125 -0.80 -0.29 -0.85
C PRO A 125 -0.76 0.85 -1.86
N GLN A 126 -1.28 2.02 -1.51
CA GLN A 126 -1.42 3.15 -2.40
C GLN A 126 -0.05 3.72 -2.85
N PRO A 127 0.88 4.15 -1.97
CA PRO A 127 2.21 4.57 -2.40
C PRO A 127 3.05 3.41 -2.99
N LEU A 128 2.83 2.17 -2.56
CA LEU A 128 3.52 1.02 -3.13
C LEU A 128 3.17 0.80 -4.60
N ILE A 129 1.89 0.98 -4.97
CA ILE A 129 1.43 0.90 -6.36
C ILE A 129 1.99 2.06 -7.18
N LEU A 130 2.01 3.28 -6.63
CA LEU A 130 2.63 4.44 -7.31
C LEU A 130 4.10 4.18 -7.63
N LEU A 131 4.84 3.61 -6.68
CA LEU A 131 6.27 3.33 -6.80
C LEU A 131 6.60 2.05 -7.58
N ASP A 132 5.62 1.39 -8.20
CA ASP A 132 5.81 0.11 -8.90
C ASP A 132 6.48 -0.96 -8.04
N SER A 133 6.17 -0.96 -6.74
CA SER A 133 6.72 -1.92 -5.79
C SER A 133 6.25 -3.34 -6.10
N ARG A 134 7.08 -4.31 -5.74
CA ARG A 134 6.80 -5.74 -5.95
C ARG A 134 6.55 -6.43 -4.62
N VAL A 135 5.63 -7.37 -4.61
CA VAL A 135 5.41 -8.30 -3.50
C VAL A 135 6.16 -9.60 -3.78
N VAL A 136 6.80 -10.15 -2.76
CA VAL A 136 7.45 -11.47 -2.80
C VAL A 136 6.51 -12.48 -2.16
N LEU A 137 6.15 -13.51 -2.92
CA LEU A 137 5.34 -14.64 -2.50
C LEU A 137 6.22 -15.87 -2.42
N THR A 138 6.21 -16.56 -1.30
CA THR A 138 7.07 -17.73 -1.06
C THR A 138 6.25 -18.94 -0.65
N SER A 139 6.58 -20.09 -1.22
CA SER A 139 6.06 -21.40 -0.87
C SER A 139 7.20 -22.39 -0.67
N VAL A 140 6.90 -23.63 -0.34
CA VAL A 140 7.90 -24.73 -0.29
C VAL A 140 8.57 -24.96 -1.66
N ASN A 141 7.94 -24.56 -2.76
CA ASN A 141 8.43 -24.75 -4.13
C ASN A 141 9.30 -23.58 -4.61
N GLY A 142 9.51 -22.54 -3.80
CA GLY A 142 10.29 -21.36 -4.13
C GLY A 142 9.53 -20.05 -4.00
N SER A 143 10.11 -18.98 -4.53
CA SER A 143 9.57 -17.63 -4.45
C SER A 143 9.27 -17.07 -5.83
N ARG A 144 8.26 -16.22 -5.92
CA ARG A 144 7.92 -15.42 -7.10
C ARG A 144 7.64 -13.98 -6.72
N GLU A 145 7.84 -13.07 -7.65
CA GLU A 145 7.58 -11.65 -7.49
C GLU A 145 6.55 -11.15 -8.50
N MET A 146 5.71 -10.20 -8.09
CA MET A 146 4.84 -9.48 -9.00
C MET A 146 4.62 -8.05 -8.51
N LEU A 147 4.14 -7.16 -9.37
CA LEU A 147 3.75 -5.81 -8.94
C LEU A 147 2.62 -5.88 -7.91
N VAL A 148 2.66 -5.00 -6.91
CA VAL A 148 1.59 -4.89 -5.90
C VAL A 148 0.25 -4.57 -6.58
N ASP A 149 0.25 -3.80 -7.68
CA ASP A 149 -0.95 -3.50 -8.47
C ASP A 149 -1.56 -4.73 -9.15
N ASP A 150 -0.71 -5.65 -9.64
CA ASP A 150 -1.13 -6.92 -10.23
C ASP A 150 -1.59 -7.93 -9.17
N PHE A 151 -0.98 -7.87 -7.99
CA PHE A 151 -1.28 -8.75 -6.87
C PHE A 151 -2.67 -8.50 -6.29
N ILE A 152 -3.06 -7.23 -6.12
CA ILE A 152 -4.37 -6.85 -5.61
C ILE A 152 -5.37 -6.79 -6.76
N ILE A 153 -6.25 -7.79 -6.84
CA ILE A 153 -7.26 -7.90 -7.91
C ILE A 153 -8.46 -7.00 -7.61
N ALA A 154 -8.95 -7.06 -6.38
CA ALA A 154 -10.13 -6.32 -5.90
C ALA A 154 -10.13 -6.26 -4.37
N ALA A 155 -11.14 -5.63 -3.78
CA ALA A 155 -11.34 -5.62 -2.35
C ALA A 155 -11.32 -7.03 -1.75
N LYS A 156 -10.42 -7.28 -0.80
CA LYS A 156 -10.23 -8.58 -0.14
C LYS A 156 -9.82 -9.72 -1.08
N LYS A 157 -9.35 -9.42 -2.28
CA LYS A 157 -8.97 -10.44 -3.27
C LYS A 157 -7.59 -10.17 -3.85
N THR A 158 -6.72 -11.17 -3.73
CA THR A 158 -5.33 -11.14 -4.21
C THR A 158 -5.03 -12.33 -5.11
N LYS A 159 -3.87 -12.30 -5.79
CA LYS A 159 -3.31 -13.42 -6.56
C LYS A 159 -2.46 -14.38 -5.71
N ARG A 160 -2.51 -14.29 -4.37
CA ARG A 160 -1.82 -15.23 -3.48
C ARG A 160 -2.43 -16.62 -3.61
N GLU A 161 -1.61 -17.62 -3.82
CA GLU A 161 -2.03 -19.02 -3.75
C GLU A 161 -2.15 -19.48 -2.29
N LYS A 162 -2.88 -20.60 -2.06
CA LYS A 162 -3.20 -21.05 -0.70
C LYS A 162 -1.96 -21.38 0.12
N ASN A 163 -0.94 -21.96 -0.54
CA ASN A 163 0.31 -22.38 0.08
C ASN A 163 1.42 -21.32 0.04
N GLU A 164 1.11 -20.08 -0.34
CA GLU A 164 2.08 -18.97 -0.37
C GLU A 164 1.93 -18.06 0.86
N LEU A 165 3.07 -17.54 1.33
CA LEU A 165 3.16 -16.41 2.25
C LEU A 165 3.69 -15.16 1.52
N ILE A 166 3.19 -14.00 1.89
CA ILE A 166 3.87 -12.73 1.58
C ILE A 166 5.07 -12.65 2.50
N THR A 167 6.28 -12.69 1.96
CA THR A 167 7.51 -12.67 2.76
C THR A 167 8.20 -11.33 2.77
N ALA A 168 8.07 -10.53 1.70
CA ALA A 168 8.64 -9.20 1.61
C ALA A 168 7.92 -8.32 0.59
N VAL A 169 8.24 -7.02 0.64
CA VAL A 169 7.94 -6.03 -0.40
C VAL A 169 9.25 -5.42 -0.87
N ILE A 170 9.41 -5.29 -2.18
CA ILE A 170 10.57 -4.67 -2.81
C ILE A 170 10.12 -3.34 -3.41
N VAL A 171 10.75 -2.27 -2.95
CA VAL A 171 10.52 -0.90 -3.45
C VAL A 171 11.68 -0.54 -4.36
N PRO A 172 11.47 -0.31 -5.67
CA PRO A 172 12.54 0.08 -6.57
C PRO A 172 13.06 1.48 -6.22
N PRO A 173 14.30 1.82 -6.62
CA PRO A 173 14.81 3.18 -6.51
C PRO A 173 13.97 4.14 -7.37
N SER A 174 13.90 5.38 -6.97
CA SER A 174 13.20 6.46 -7.70
C SER A 174 13.92 7.78 -7.53
N ASN A 175 13.78 8.67 -8.50
CA ASN A 175 14.44 9.99 -8.53
C ASN A 175 13.41 11.13 -8.49
N PHE A 176 12.25 10.91 -7.88
CA PHE A 176 11.22 11.94 -7.81
C PHE A 176 11.74 13.18 -7.09
N THR A 177 11.67 14.31 -7.76
CA THR A 177 12.05 15.62 -7.23
C THR A 177 10.93 16.23 -6.40
N HIS A 178 9.68 15.92 -6.74
CA HIS A 178 8.48 16.43 -6.06
C HIS A 178 7.58 15.28 -5.65
N ILE A 179 7.09 15.29 -4.41
CA ILE A 179 6.20 14.28 -3.87
C ILE A 179 5.04 14.91 -3.09
N PHE A 180 3.88 14.28 -3.16
CA PHE A 180 2.68 14.71 -2.46
C PHE A 180 1.95 13.49 -1.87
N PHE A 181 1.54 13.58 -0.61
CA PHE A 181 0.68 12.60 0.04
C PHE A 181 -0.41 13.29 0.87
N ARG A 182 -1.66 12.94 0.58
CA ARG A 182 -2.80 13.45 1.37
C ARG A 182 -3.74 12.31 1.73
N LYS A 183 -4.08 12.24 3.02
CA LYS A 183 -5.11 11.36 3.57
C LYS A 183 -6.29 12.18 4.09
N ILE A 184 -7.48 11.88 3.61
CA ILE A 184 -8.73 12.49 4.07
C ILE A 184 -9.51 11.43 4.85
N GLY A 185 -9.79 11.72 6.10
CA GLY A 185 -10.57 10.90 7.02
C GLY A 185 -11.68 11.70 7.69
N MET A 186 -12.47 11.05 8.56
CA MET A 186 -13.49 11.73 9.39
C MET A 186 -12.88 12.60 10.48
N ARG A 187 -11.64 12.37 10.85
CA ARG A 187 -10.90 13.00 11.93
C ARG A 187 -9.39 12.98 11.61
N ARG A 188 -8.60 13.80 12.32
CA ARG A 188 -7.16 13.95 12.07
C ARG A 188 -6.33 12.71 12.44
N SER A 189 -6.79 11.92 13.41
CA SER A 189 -6.08 10.73 13.90
C SER A 189 -7.02 9.54 14.03
N ASN A 190 -6.47 8.34 13.98
CA ASN A 190 -7.19 7.06 14.10
C ASN A 190 -8.43 7.00 13.19
N ALA A 191 -8.28 7.37 11.93
CA ALA A 191 -9.36 7.43 10.96
C ALA A 191 -9.13 6.43 9.81
N ILE A 192 -10.22 5.80 9.40
CA ILE A 192 -10.29 5.07 8.13
C ILE A 192 -10.33 6.10 7.00
N SER A 193 -9.57 5.86 5.94
CA SER A 193 -9.51 6.76 4.79
C SER A 193 -10.85 6.84 4.06
N LYS A 194 -11.34 8.06 3.86
CA LYS A 194 -12.39 8.38 2.89
C LYS A 194 -11.80 8.48 1.49
N LEU A 195 -10.59 9.00 1.41
CA LEU A 195 -9.80 9.14 0.20
C LEU A 195 -8.33 9.33 0.59
N THR A 196 -7.43 8.75 -0.20
CA THR A 196 -6.00 9.06 -0.16
C THR A 196 -5.52 9.36 -1.56
N LEU A 197 -4.55 10.26 -1.68
CA LEU A 197 -3.83 10.53 -2.92
C LEU A 197 -2.34 10.57 -2.64
N SER A 198 -1.55 9.90 -3.47
CA SER A 198 -0.14 10.20 -3.68
C SER A 198 0.07 10.68 -5.09
N ALA A 199 0.96 11.63 -5.26
CA ALA A 199 1.50 12.02 -6.55
C ALA A 199 3.01 12.24 -6.42
N ALA A 200 3.73 12.01 -7.51
CA ALA A 200 5.16 12.22 -7.58
C ALA A 200 5.54 12.68 -9.00
N ALA A 201 6.50 13.58 -9.08
CA ALA A 201 7.06 14.04 -10.35
C ALA A 201 8.58 14.07 -10.27
N GLU A 202 9.25 13.61 -11.33
CA GLU A 202 10.66 13.85 -11.57
C GLU A 202 10.78 14.95 -12.63
N ILE A 203 11.40 16.08 -12.27
CA ILE A 203 11.63 17.21 -13.16
C ILE A 203 13.13 17.36 -13.34
N ARG A 204 13.58 17.40 -14.60
CA ARG A 204 14.96 17.71 -14.98
C ARG A 204 14.96 18.79 -16.04
N ASP A 205 15.74 19.83 -15.83
CA ASP A 205 15.87 20.96 -16.77
C ASP A 205 14.51 21.55 -17.20
N GLY A 206 13.56 21.61 -16.26
CA GLY A 206 12.21 22.10 -16.50
C GLY A 206 11.29 21.15 -17.28
N ILE A 207 11.70 19.91 -17.52
CA ILE A 207 10.93 18.89 -18.23
C ILE A 207 10.45 17.83 -17.24
N VAL A 208 9.19 17.42 -17.32
CA VAL A 208 8.63 16.29 -16.57
C VAL A 208 9.14 14.98 -17.17
N VAL A 209 10.08 14.33 -16.49
CA VAL A 209 10.69 13.05 -16.92
C VAL A 209 9.85 11.86 -16.51
N ASP A 210 9.26 11.92 -15.33
CA ASP A 210 8.33 10.90 -14.80
C ASP A 210 7.23 11.62 -13.99
N PHE A 211 6.00 11.16 -14.14
CA PHE A 211 4.86 11.61 -13.35
C PHE A 211 4.01 10.41 -12.97
N ARG A 212 3.67 10.30 -11.70
CA ARG A 212 2.85 9.21 -11.20
C ARG A 212 1.83 9.72 -10.20
N ALA A 213 0.63 9.11 -10.23
CA ALA A 213 -0.40 9.36 -9.25
C ALA A 213 -1.18 8.09 -8.92
N SER A 214 -1.59 7.94 -7.67
CA SER A 214 -2.44 6.84 -7.23
C SER A 214 -3.43 7.30 -6.16
N SER A 215 -4.64 6.76 -6.17
CA SER A 215 -5.71 7.13 -5.24
C SER A 215 -6.28 5.89 -4.55
N GLY A 216 -6.25 5.90 -3.22
CA GLY A 216 -6.87 4.88 -2.38
C GLY A 216 -8.29 5.27 -1.97
N ALA A 217 -9.13 4.28 -1.67
CA ALA A 217 -10.56 4.44 -1.42
C ALA A 217 -11.35 5.07 -2.59
N ALA A 218 -10.78 5.05 -3.78
CA ALA A 218 -11.32 5.70 -4.98
C ALA A 218 -11.94 4.72 -5.99
N GLY A 219 -11.89 3.43 -5.71
CA GLY A 219 -12.40 2.36 -6.56
C GLY A 219 -12.42 1.03 -5.83
N PRO A 220 -12.61 -0.10 -6.55
CA PRO A 220 -12.61 -1.44 -5.99
C PRO A 220 -11.23 -1.88 -5.46
N LYS A 221 -10.17 -1.24 -5.92
CA LYS A 221 -8.79 -1.29 -5.42
C LYS A 221 -8.20 0.12 -5.43
N VAL A 222 -6.90 0.25 -5.17
CA VAL A 222 -6.18 1.52 -5.44
C VAL A 222 -6.24 1.81 -6.94
N MET A 223 -6.59 3.04 -7.29
CA MET A 223 -6.72 3.49 -8.68
C MET A 223 -5.44 4.19 -9.12
N ARG A 224 -4.99 3.87 -10.33
CA ARG A 224 -3.88 4.50 -11.04
C ARG A 224 -4.18 4.46 -12.54
N SER A 225 -3.78 5.47 -13.28
CA SER A 225 -3.89 5.53 -14.75
C SER A 225 -2.55 5.89 -15.37
N ARG A 226 -1.85 4.87 -15.90
CA ARG A 226 -0.58 5.07 -16.59
C ARG A 226 -0.75 5.89 -17.87
N ASP A 227 -1.88 5.71 -18.58
CA ASP A 227 -2.17 6.49 -19.79
C ASP A 227 -2.33 7.98 -19.47
N ALA A 228 -3.02 8.31 -18.37
CA ALA A 228 -3.11 9.71 -17.93
C ALA A 228 -1.74 10.26 -17.48
N GLU A 229 -0.93 9.48 -16.77
CA GLU A 229 0.43 9.88 -16.35
C GLU A 229 1.29 10.28 -17.57
N LEU A 230 1.24 9.49 -18.64
CA LEU A 230 1.99 9.75 -19.89
C LEU A 230 1.59 11.06 -20.60
N MET A 231 0.42 11.63 -20.32
CA MET A 231 0.01 12.91 -20.89
C MET A 231 0.89 14.07 -20.42
N LEU A 232 1.51 13.95 -19.25
CA LEU A 232 2.36 14.97 -18.64
C LEU A 232 3.85 14.71 -18.89
N VAL A 233 4.25 13.47 -19.16
CA VAL A 233 5.64 13.09 -19.38
C VAL A 233 6.16 13.66 -20.69
N GLY A 234 7.39 14.20 -20.67
CA GLY A 234 8.06 14.84 -21.80
C GLY A 234 7.66 16.31 -22.01
N LYS A 235 6.69 16.83 -21.27
CA LYS A 235 6.28 18.23 -21.36
C LYS A 235 7.16 19.10 -20.46
N LYS A 236 7.35 20.36 -20.90
CA LYS A 236 7.92 21.38 -20.02
C LYS A 236 6.91 21.75 -18.93
N VAL A 237 7.41 22.11 -17.75
CA VAL A 237 6.57 22.53 -16.63
C VAL A 237 5.63 23.68 -17.01
N GLU A 238 6.10 24.64 -17.81
CA GLU A 238 5.30 25.77 -18.32
C GLU A 238 4.17 25.37 -19.29
N GLU A 239 4.26 24.17 -19.90
CA GLU A 239 3.24 23.63 -20.81
C GLU A 239 2.14 22.87 -20.07
N LEU A 240 2.35 22.53 -18.79
CA LEU A 240 1.41 21.72 -17.99
C LEU A 240 0.03 22.38 -17.89
N GLU A 241 -0.04 23.72 -17.80
CA GLU A 241 -1.31 24.45 -17.77
C GLU A 241 -2.20 24.11 -18.96
N GLY A 242 -1.60 23.98 -20.16
CA GLY A 242 -2.33 23.70 -21.39
C GLY A 242 -2.92 22.29 -21.50
N VAL A 243 -2.41 21.33 -20.74
CA VAL A 243 -2.83 19.91 -20.76
C VAL A 243 -3.47 19.45 -19.46
N LYS A 244 -3.44 20.29 -18.44
CA LYS A 244 -3.91 19.99 -17.08
C LYS A 244 -5.36 19.53 -17.05
N GLU A 245 -6.26 20.22 -17.70
CA GLU A 245 -7.69 19.88 -17.70
C GLU A 245 -7.96 18.53 -18.33
N GLU A 246 -7.32 18.23 -19.48
CA GLU A 246 -7.44 16.93 -20.15
C GLU A 246 -6.93 15.79 -19.28
N PHE A 247 -5.77 15.98 -18.61
CA PHE A 247 -5.22 15.05 -17.65
C PHE A 247 -6.19 14.80 -16.46
N LEU A 248 -6.75 15.88 -15.90
CA LEU A 248 -7.67 15.79 -14.76
C LEU A 248 -8.97 15.07 -15.14
N ASP A 249 -9.45 15.25 -16.38
CA ASP A 249 -10.62 14.53 -16.90
C ASP A 249 -10.31 13.05 -17.12
N ALA A 250 -9.16 12.72 -17.70
CA ALA A 250 -8.70 11.34 -17.85
C ALA A 250 -8.61 10.63 -16.49
N TRP A 251 -8.05 11.29 -15.47
CA TRP A 251 -8.00 10.78 -14.11
C TRP A 251 -9.39 10.62 -13.48
N ASN A 252 -10.29 11.55 -13.72
CA ASN A 252 -11.66 11.49 -13.16
C ASN A 252 -12.43 10.27 -13.66
N ASN A 253 -12.15 9.81 -14.88
CA ASN A 253 -12.78 8.64 -15.49
C ASN A 253 -12.39 7.31 -14.82
N VAL A 254 -11.21 7.22 -14.19
CA VAL A 254 -10.80 5.99 -13.48
C VAL A 254 -11.34 5.91 -12.04
N ILE A 255 -11.84 7.01 -11.49
CA ILE A 255 -12.41 7.05 -10.13
C ILE A 255 -13.81 6.42 -10.12
N SER A 256 -13.92 5.22 -9.58
CA SER A 256 -15.15 4.40 -9.62
C SER A 256 -15.53 3.81 -8.24
N PRO A 257 -15.73 4.63 -7.20
CA PRO A 257 -16.04 4.14 -5.87
C PRO A 257 -17.51 3.70 -5.74
N HIS A 258 -17.78 2.74 -4.86
CA HIS A 258 -19.13 2.29 -4.56
C HIS A 258 -20.00 3.35 -3.84
N ALA A 259 -19.40 4.31 -3.17
CA ALA A 259 -20.11 5.34 -2.42
C ALA A 259 -19.42 6.69 -2.53
N MET A 260 -20.18 7.79 -2.39
CA MET A 260 -19.70 9.18 -2.42
C MET A 260 -18.90 9.48 -3.71
N ALA A 261 -19.36 9.00 -4.85
CA ALA A 261 -18.60 9.05 -6.11
C ALA A 261 -18.22 10.48 -6.50
N GLU A 262 -19.19 11.38 -6.50
CA GLU A 262 -18.98 12.80 -6.84
C GLU A 262 -17.96 13.46 -5.89
N TYR A 263 -18.13 13.29 -4.57
CA TYR A 263 -17.19 13.81 -3.59
C TYR A 263 -15.75 13.32 -3.84
N ARG A 264 -15.58 12.02 -4.09
CA ARG A 264 -14.25 11.44 -4.28
C ARG A 264 -13.62 11.88 -5.59
N ARG A 265 -14.39 11.95 -6.68
CA ARG A 265 -13.95 12.50 -7.97
C ARG A 265 -13.50 13.95 -7.83
N ASN A 266 -14.38 14.81 -7.30
CA ASN A 266 -14.08 16.23 -7.13
C ASN A 266 -12.88 16.47 -6.20
N THR A 267 -12.76 15.66 -5.15
CA THR A 267 -11.65 15.79 -4.20
C THR A 267 -10.32 15.31 -4.81
N THR A 268 -10.32 14.18 -5.53
CA THR A 268 -9.13 13.70 -6.25
C THR A 268 -8.68 14.73 -7.28
N ARG A 269 -9.62 15.25 -8.10
CA ARG A 269 -9.34 16.29 -9.08
C ARG A 269 -8.68 17.53 -8.45
N ARG A 270 -9.24 18.04 -7.33
CA ARG A 270 -8.68 19.19 -6.63
C ARG A 270 -7.28 18.95 -6.10
N MET A 271 -7.01 17.76 -5.56
CA MET A 271 -5.68 17.43 -5.05
C MET A 271 -4.65 17.28 -6.17
N LEU A 272 -5.02 16.67 -7.29
CA LEU A 272 -4.15 16.58 -8.47
C LEU A 272 -3.91 17.95 -9.09
N ASN A 273 -4.96 18.76 -9.24
CA ASN A 273 -4.83 20.12 -9.71
C ASN A 273 -3.85 20.91 -8.83
N TYR A 274 -4.02 20.86 -7.51
CA TYR A 274 -3.13 21.53 -6.57
C TYR A 274 -1.67 21.08 -6.76
N PHE A 275 -1.42 19.77 -6.87
CA PHE A 275 -0.07 19.26 -7.09
C PHE A 275 0.55 19.80 -8.39
N ILE A 276 -0.22 19.83 -9.50
CA ILE A 276 0.26 20.35 -10.78
C ILE A 276 0.49 21.87 -10.70
N ASP A 277 -0.42 22.62 -10.04
CA ASP A 277 -0.27 24.06 -9.85
C ASP A 277 1.01 24.41 -9.08
N GLU A 278 1.36 23.63 -8.05
CA GLU A 278 2.61 23.79 -7.31
C GLU A 278 3.85 23.50 -8.17
N LEU A 279 3.78 22.51 -9.08
CA LEU A 279 4.86 22.27 -10.03
C LEU A 279 5.03 23.46 -10.99
N ILE A 280 3.92 24.00 -11.54
CA ILE A 280 3.93 25.17 -12.45
C ILE A 280 4.46 26.42 -11.74
N ALA A 281 4.08 26.59 -10.46
CA ALA A 281 4.54 27.72 -9.65
C ALA A 281 6.03 27.64 -9.28
N GLY A 282 6.72 26.53 -9.63
CA GLY A 282 8.13 26.33 -9.32
C GLY A 282 8.37 26.00 -7.83
N HIS A 283 7.49 25.20 -7.21
CA HIS A 283 7.73 24.72 -5.86
C HIS A 283 9.13 24.07 -5.78
N PRO A 284 9.92 24.36 -4.74
CA PRO A 284 11.24 23.77 -4.58
C PRO A 284 11.14 22.24 -4.48
N GLU A 285 12.22 21.56 -4.88
CA GLU A 285 12.30 20.09 -4.77
C GLU A 285 12.01 19.62 -3.35
N GLY A 286 11.25 18.56 -3.26
CA GLY A 286 10.88 17.94 -1.98
C GLY A 286 9.40 17.62 -1.89
N ARG A 287 8.88 17.77 -0.66
CA ARG A 287 7.49 17.47 -0.36
C ARG A 287 6.60 18.71 -0.58
N ILE A 288 5.52 18.51 -1.30
CA ILE A 288 4.41 19.46 -1.42
C ILE A 288 3.37 19.11 -0.36
N ASP A 289 2.99 20.06 0.54
CA ASP A 289 2.09 19.84 1.69
C ASP A 289 0.62 20.23 1.40
#